data_3fcb40fe45e2ca0f3a3a8e1b8005a5b0
#
_entry.id   3fcb40fe45e2ca0f3a3a8e1b8005a5b0
#
_cell.length_a   1.000
_cell.length_b   1.000
_cell.length_c   1.000
_cell.angle_alpha   90.00
_cell.angle_beta   90.00
_cell.angle_gamma   90.00
#
_symmetry.space_group_name_H-M   'P 1'
#
loop_
_entity.id
_entity.type
_entity.pdbx_description
1 polymer ?
#
loop_
_entity_poly.entity_id
_entity_poly.type
_entity_poly.pdbx_seq_one_letter_code
_entity_poly.pdbx_strand_id
1 'polypeptide(L)' 'MTEYKGFGKRWKVIRADGEIVTLEDGSKWQVSDLMDRPVEFDPGDVVIISQGAPVNPKICKINNLTQNRELTAVLVQP' A
#
# COMPACT_ATOMS: atom_id res chain seq x y z
N MET A 1 5.89 8.22 -18.31
CA MET A 1 6.09 7.20 -17.28
C MET A 1 5.76 7.77 -15.93
N THR A 2 4.85 7.11 -15.19
CA THR A 2 4.36 7.64 -13.93
C THR A 2 5.16 6.99 -12.79
N GLU A 3 5.82 7.80 -12.02
CA GLU A 3 6.52 7.34 -10.81
C GLU A 3 5.74 7.76 -9.59
N TYR A 4 5.58 6.85 -8.64
CA TYR A 4 5.02 7.19 -7.36
C TYR A 4 6.06 7.96 -6.54
N LYS A 5 5.68 9.10 -6.00
CA LYS A 5 6.60 9.99 -5.29
C LYS A 5 6.41 10.00 -3.77
N GLY A 6 5.52 9.16 -3.27
CA GLY A 6 5.19 9.12 -1.85
C GLY A 6 5.95 8.07 -1.04
N PHE A 7 7.00 7.47 -1.59
CA PHE A 7 7.77 6.46 -0.87
C PHE A 7 8.39 7.01 0.41
N GLY A 8 8.34 6.22 1.46
CA GLY A 8 8.97 6.55 2.74
C GLY A 8 8.19 7.54 3.59
N LYS A 9 7.07 8.05 3.09
CA LYS A 9 6.23 8.97 3.84
C LYS A 9 5.09 8.22 4.50
N ARG A 10 4.56 8.81 5.57
CA ARG A 10 3.39 8.25 6.25
C ARG A 10 2.13 8.79 5.61
N TRP A 11 1.25 7.87 5.21
CA TRP A 11 -0.04 8.20 4.59
C TRP A 11 -1.16 7.55 5.36
N LYS A 12 -2.30 8.21 5.43
CA LYS A 12 -3.49 7.61 5.99
C LYS A 12 -4.31 6.94 4.92
N VAL A 13 -4.86 5.78 5.24
CA VAL A 13 -5.85 5.12 4.40
C VAL A 13 -7.15 5.91 4.50
N ILE A 14 -7.69 6.32 3.35
CA ILE A 14 -8.98 7.02 3.32
C ILE A 14 -10.12 6.09 2.90
N ARG A 15 -9.79 4.99 2.20
CA ARG A 15 -10.78 4.01 1.77
C ARG A 15 -10.10 2.66 1.57
N ALA A 16 -10.81 1.60 1.94
CA ALA A 16 -10.35 0.24 1.71
C ALA A 16 -11.53 -0.60 1.21
N ASP A 17 -11.45 -1.03 -0.05
CA ASP A 17 -12.45 -1.87 -0.69
C ASP A 17 -11.79 -3.23 -0.96
N GLY A 18 -11.92 -4.17 -0.02
CA GLY A 18 -11.24 -5.45 -0.13
C GLY A 18 -9.73 -5.27 -0.22
N GLU A 19 -9.14 -5.68 -1.34
CA GLU A 19 -7.70 -5.58 -1.55
C GLU A 19 -7.26 -4.22 -2.10
N ILE A 20 -8.21 -3.35 -2.50
CA ILE A 20 -7.88 -2.03 -3.05
C ILE A 20 -7.91 -1.00 -1.93
N VAL A 21 -6.77 -0.37 -1.72
CA VAL A 21 -6.58 0.62 -0.66
C VAL A 21 -6.26 1.97 -1.30
N THR A 22 -7.00 2.99 -0.91
CA THR A 22 -6.78 4.37 -1.36
C THR A 22 -6.17 5.17 -0.21
N LEU A 23 -5.08 5.86 -0.52
CA LEU A 23 -4.36 6.68 0.45
C LEU A 23 -4.75 8.16 0.31
N GLU A 24 -4.42 8.95 1.32
CA GLU A 24 -4.77 10.38 1.35
C GLU A 24 -4.10 11.21 0.25
N ASP A 25 -3.03 10.69 -0.36
CA ASP A 25 -2.38 11.34 -1.49
C ASP A 25 -3.09 11.06 -2.83
N GLY A 26 -4.19 10.29 -2.80
CA GLY A 26 -4.95 9.91 -3.98
C GLY A 26 -4.48 8.62 -4.65
N SER A 27 -3.36 8.06 -4.22
CA SER A 27 -2.86 6.82 -4.81
C SER A 27 -3.74 5.63 -4.41
N LYS A 28 -3.88 4.69 -5.33
CA LYS A 28 -4.62 3.43 -5.11
C LYS A 28 -3.67 2.26 -5.29
N TRP A 29 -3.78 1.32 -4.38
CA TRP A 29 -2.89 0.18 -4.31
C TRP A 29 -3.68 -1.11 -4.20
N GLN A 30 -3.27 -2.11 -4.97
CA GLN A 30 -3.77 -3.46 -4.76
C GLN A 30 -2.84 -4.16 -3.77
N VAL A 31 -3.37 -4.53 -2.64
CA VAL A 31 -2.59 -5.09 -1.52
C VAL A 31 -2.86 -6.58 -1.41
N SER A 32 -1.81 -7.35 -1.20
CA SER A 32 -1.93 -8.79 -1.02
C SER A 32 -1.00 -9.25 0.10
N ASP A 33 -1.43 -10.30 0.78
CA ASP A 33 -0.65 -10.96 1.83
C ASP A 33 0.04 -12.18 1.25
N LEU A 34 1.33 -12.38 1.57
CA LEU A 34 2.08 -13.53 1.07
C LEU A 34 1.52 -14.87 1.55
N MET A 35 0.78 -14.87 2.66
CA MET A 35 0.15 -16.06 3.21
C MET A 35 -1.34 -16.13 2.94
N ASP A 36 -1.83 -15.36 1.96
CA ASP A 36 -3.24 -15.29 1.56
C ASP A 36 -4.21 -14.94 2.68
N ARG A 37 -3.73 -14.24 3.70
CA ARG A 37 -4.62 -13.75 4.76
C ARG A 37 -5.42 -12.57 4.25
N PRO A 38 -6.65 -12.35 4.74
CA PRO A 38 -7.46 -11.21 4.30
C PRO A 38 -6.75 -9.88 4.54
N VAL A 39 -6.93 -8.97 3.59
CA VAL A 39 -6.48 -7.59 3.75
C VAL A 39 -7.61 -6.82 4.43
N GLU A 40 -7.37 -6.40 5.66
CA GLU A 40 -8.39 -5.77 6.50
C GLU A 40 -7.89 -4.39 6.96
N PHE A 41 -7.58 -3.53 6.01
CA PHE A 41 -7.18 -2.16 6.32
C PHE A 41 -8.42 -1.33 6.58
N ASP A 42 -8.32 -0.42 7.55
CA ASP A 42 -9.41 0.47 7.94
C ASP A 42 -9.06 1.92 7.58
N PRO A 43 -10.07 2.74 7.25
CA PRO A 43 -9.84 4.18 7.10
C PRO A 43 -9.22 4.75 8.38
N GLY A 44 -8.20 5.57 8.21
CA GLY A 44 -7.45 6.13 9.34
C GLY A 44 -6.17 5.36 9.67
N ASP A 45 -6.00 4.15 9.16
CA ASP A 45 -4.76 3.42 9.35
C ASP A 45 -3.59 4.19 8.71
N VAL A 46 -2.45 4.20 9.38
CA VAL A 46 -1.24 4.87 8.90
C VAL A 46 -0.34 3.84 8.24
N VAL A 47 0.06 4.13 7.00
CA VAL A 47 0.88 3.21 6.21
C VAL A 47 2.10 3.93 5.64
N ILE A 48 3.14 3.15 5.35
CA ILE A 48 4.31 3.59 4.60
C ILE A 48 4.46 2.67 3.39
N ILE A 49 4.63 3.27 2.22
CA ILE A 49 4.94 2.53 1.00
C ILE A 49 6.44 2.59 0.78
N SER A 50 7.06 1.44 0.55
CA SER A 50 8.47 1.36 0.22
C SER A 50 8.67 0.57 -1.06
N GLN A 51 9.77 0.84 -1.76
CA GLN A 51 10.11 0.13 -2.99
C GLN A 51 10.37 -1.33 -2.67
N GLY A 52 9.85 -2.21 -3.53
CA GLY A 52 10.05 -3.64 -3.41
C GLY A 52 11.33 -4.09 -4.13
N ALA A 53 11.27 -5.32 -4.66
CA ALA A 53 12.43 -5.91 -5.32
C ALA A 53 12.82 -5.14 -6.58
N PRO A 54 14.14 -4.97 -6.85
CA PRO A 54 14.58 -4.22 -8.03
C PRO A 54 14.21 -4.86 -9.36
N VAL A 55 13.89 -6.16 -9.36
CA VAL A 55 13.49 -6.87 -10.57
C VAL A 55 12.10 -6.49 -11.09
N ASN A 56 11.24 -5.95 -10.24
CA ASN A 56 9.93 -5.47 -10.66
C ASN A 56 9.55 -4.22 -9.89
N PRO A 57 9.78 -3.03 -10.47
CA PRO A 57 9.52 -1.77 -9.78
C PRO A 57 8.03 -1.50 -9.50
N LYS A 58 7.12 -2.28 -10.08
CA LYS A 58 5.69 -2.14 -9.80
C LYS A 58 5.28 -2.82 -8.50
N ILE A 59 6.07 -3.76 -8.01
CA ILE A 59 5.77 -4.47 -6.77
C ILE A 59 6.46 -3.76 -5.63
N CYS A 60 5.64 -3.21 -4.73
CA CYS A 60 6.11 -2.45 -3.58
C CYS A 60 5.73 -3.17 -2.28
N LYS A 61 6.19 -2.63 -1.18
CA LYS A 61 5.76 -3.08 0.14
C LYS A 61 4.95 -1.99 0.81
N ILE A 62 3.86 -2.41 1.46
CA ILE A 62 3.06 -1.52 2.28
C ILE A 62 3.15 -1.99 3.73
N ASN A 63 3.59 -1.10 4.60
CA ASN A 63 3.67 -1.38 6.02
C ASN A 63 2.56 -0.60 6.73
N ASN A 64 1.57 -1.32 7.25
CA ASN A 64 0.52 -0.72 8.04
C ASN A 64 1.01 -0.58 9.48
N LEU A 65 1.36 0.64 9.85
CA LEU A 65 1.91 0.91 11.18
C LEU A 65 0.87 0.77 12.28
N THR A 66 -0.39 1.07 11.98
CA THR A 66 -1.49 0.96 12.94
C THR A 66 -1.72 -0.49 13.34
N GLN A 67 -1.68 -1.40 12.37
CA GLN A 67 -1.90 -2.83 12.60
C GLN A 67 -0.62 -3.63 12.76
N ASN A 68 0.53 -2.99 12.54
CA ASN A 68 1.84 -3.64 12.56
C ASN A 68 1.91 -4.83 11.59
N ARG A 69 1.51 -4.59 10.33
CA ARG A 69 1.52 -5.60 9.25
C ARG A 69 2.26 -5.08 8.05
N GLU A 70 3.08 -5.93 7.45
CA GLU A 70 3.73 -5.65 6.17
C GLU A 70 3.13 -6.56 5.10
N LEU A 71 2.72 -5.97 3.99
CA LEU A 71 2.13 -6.68 2.87
C LEU A 71 2.76 -6.21 1.57
N THR A 72 2.43 -6.90 0.48
CA THR A 72 2.85 -6.51 -0.87
C THR A 72 1.79 -5.61 -1.48
N ALA A 73 2.23 -4.59 -2.19
CA ALA A 73 1.31 -3.64 -2.83
C ALA A 73 1.76 -3.37 -4.26
N VAL A 74 0.78 -3.31 -5.16
CA VAL A 74 0.99 -2.95 -6.56
C VAL A 74 0.24 -1.66 -6.82
N LEU A 75 0.92 -0.68 -7.41
CA LEU A 75 0.32 0.61 -7.72
C LEU A 75 -0.74 0.44 -8.80
N VAL A 76 -1.96 0.84 -8.51
CA VAL A 76 -3.08 0.85 -9.46
C VAL A 76 -3.20 2.23 -10.09
N GLN A 77 -3.08 3.27 -9.27
CA GLN A 77 -3.22 4.65 -9.71
C GLN A 77 -2.39 5.54 -8.77
N PRO A 78 -1.45 6.33 -9.33
CA PRO A 78 -0.65 7.25 -8.53
C PRO A 78 -1.42 8.45 -7.99
#